data_5c0b96d6541d15cba747a758c2577fd4
#
_entry.id   5c0b96d6541d15cba747a758c2577fd4
#
_cell.length_a   1.000
_cell.length_b   1.000
_cell.length_c   1.000
_cell.angle_alpha   90.00
_cell.angle_beta   90.00
_cell.angle_gamma   90.00
#
_symmetry.space_group_name_H-M   'P 1'
#
loop_
_entity.id
_entity.type
_entity.pdbx_description
1 polymer ?
#
loop_
_entity_poly.entity_id
_entity_poly.type
_entity_poly.pdbx_seq_one_letter_code
_entity_poly.pdbx_strand_id
1 'polypeptide(L)'
;MHSDKGRPVRLHRSLLPTYLHTSLTHIITHCPPVLPWPSPFHSKFQAGPQVYKGFFIGPTSIAYALYSLSLSPTPYIQTLEIGDKSLLEWSRAYLSLGQDTVAPLLADGCGIANEYLSFNTLQACVYQTKVHAQRVLDALKGLNETVPKSYCEYLKGRAGGLYMLRLIKRALPDLTNEIDIVIKDLIEDILPEQPWKWDGRQYL
;
A
#
# COMPACT_ATOMS: atom_id res chain seq x y z
N MET A 1 -0.73 46.33 -7.27
CA MET A 1 0.05 45.27 -6.61
C MET A 1 -0.38 43.93 -7.18
N HIS A 2 0.35 43.43 -8.18
CA HIS A 2 0.10 42.09 -8.74
C HIS A 2 0.81 41.04 -7.86
N SER A 3 0.03 40.16 -7.24
CA SER A 3 0.56 39.02 -6.50
C SER A 3 1.21 38.07 -7.52
N ASP A 4 2.49 37.87 -7.37
CA ASP A 4 3.26 36.88 -8.12
C ASP A 4 2.78 35.48 -7.68
N LYS A 5 1.83 34.92 -8.43
CA LYS A 5 1.36 33.55 -8.24
C LYS A 5 2.51 32.64 -8.59
N GLY A 6 3.11 32.04 -7.57
CA GLY A 6 4.29 31.20 -7.63
C GLY A 6 4.27 30.25 -8.82
N ARG A 7 5.23 30.43 -9.73
CA ARG A 7 5.49 29.46 -10.79
C ARG A 7 5.83 28.12 -10.18
N PRO A 8 5.28 27.01 -10.69
CA PRO A 8 5.65 25.69 -10.19
C PRO A 8 7.16 25.52 -10.32
N VAL A 9 7.82 25.25 -9.21
CA VAL A 9 9.25 24.96 -9.19
C VAL A 9 9.48 23.71 -10.06
N ARG A 10 10.04 23.90 -11.25
CA ARG A 10 10.50 22.76 -12.07
C ARG A 10 11.73 22.16 -11.40
N LEU A 11 11.53 21.06 -10.69
CA LEU A 11 12.64 20.26 -10.16
C LEU A 11 13.55 19.85 -11.35
N HIS A 12 14.79 20.30 -11.30
CA HIS A 12 15.77 19.91 -12.32
C HIS A 12 16.07 18.41 -12.13
N ARG A 13 16.01 17.62 -13.20
CA ARG A 13 16.18 16.14 -13.13
C ARG A 13 17.47 15.70 -12.42
N SER A 14 18.53 16.49 -12.51
CA SER A 14 19.82 16.20 -11.84
C SER A 14 19.75 16.33 -10.31
N LEU A 15 18.77 17.02 -9.75
CA LEU A 15 18.59 17.19 -8.30
C LEU A 15 17.67 16.13 -7.69
N LEU A 16 16.95 15.38 -8.53
CA LEU A 16 16.01 14.36 -8.05
C LEU A 16 16.65 13.32 -7.11
N PRO A 17 17.86 12.80 -7.38
CA PRO A 17 18.54 11.89 -6.47
C PRO A 17 18.76 12.47 -5.09
N THR A 18 19.25 13.69 -5.00
CA THR A 18 19.50 14.36 -3.72
C THR A 18 18.22 14.61 -2.93
N TYR A 19 17.16 15.06 -3.62
CA TYR A 19 15.86 15.26 -2.97
C TYR A 19 15.26 13.95 -2.46
N LEU A 20 15.35 12.88 -3.26
CA LEU A 20 14.84 11.57 -2.84
C LEU A 20 15.59 11.07 -1.61
N HIS A 21 16.92 11.07 -1.63
CA HIS A 21 17.74 10.69 -0.49
C HIS A 21 17.40 11.50 0.76
N THR A 22 17.35 12.83 0.64
CA THR A 22 17.03 13.73 1.76
C THR A 22 15.64 13.45 2.33
N SER A 23 14.64 13.25 1.46
CA SER A 23 13.26 12.97 1.87
C SER A 23 13.13 11.64 2.58
N LEU A 24 13.77 10.59 2.07
CA LEU A 24 13.76 9.27 2.70
C LEU A 24 14.52 9.28 4.04
N THR A 25 15.68 9.96 4.10
CA THR A 25 16.41 10.16 5.36
C THR A 25 15.53 10.87 6.39
N HIS A 26 14.80 11.91 5.97
CA HIS A 26 13.88 12.63 6.85
C HIS A 26 12.77 11.72 7.39
N ILE A 27 12.14 10.91 6.52
CA ILE A 27 11.11 9.94 6.93
C ILE A 27 11.67 8.96 7.95
N ILE A 28 12.81 8.32 7.65
CA ILE A 28 13.42 7.31 8.52
C ILE A 28 13.86 7.89 9.86
N THR A 29 14.36 9.12 9.87
CA THR A 29 14.81 9.80 11.10
C THR A 29 13.64 10.21 12.01
N HIS A 30 12.53 10.69 11.43
CA HIS A 30 11.39 11.20 12.20
C HIS A 30 10.33 10.14 12.50
N CYS A 31 10.30 9.08 11.72
CA CYS A 31 9.41 7.95 11.88
C CYS A 31 10.21 6.63 11.84
N PRO A 32 11.19 6.42 12.73
CA PRO A 32 12.02 5.22 12.70
C PRO A 32 11.19 3.95 12.92
N PRO A 33 11.64 2.80 12.39
CA PRO A 33 10.94 1.54 12.57
C PRO A 33 11.17 0.96 13.97
N VAL A 34 10.62 1.60 15.00
CA VAL A 34 10.70 1.21 16.41
C VAL A 34 9.33 1.24 17.07
N LEU A 35 9.14 0.47 18.14
CA LEU A 35 7.91 0.49 18.94
C LEU A 35 8.14 1.26 20.26
N PRO A 36 7.17 2.04 20.78
CA PRO A 36 5.90 2.38 20.12
C PRO A 36 6.13 3.26 18.89
N TRP A 37 5.33 3.05 17.84
CA TRP A 37 5.46 3.77 16.57
C TRP A 37 5.30 5.29 16.78
N PRO A 38 6.32 6.10 16.47
CA PRO A 38 6.23 7.54 16.61
C PRO A 38 5.41 8.14 15.46
N SER A 39 4.09 8.11 15.56
CA SER A 39 3.27 8.74 14.53
C SER A 39 3.33 10.25 14.65
N PRO A 40 3.81 11.00 13.66
CA PRO A 40 3.81 12.45 13.66
C PRO A 40 2.40 13.04 13.70
N PHE A 41 1.38 12.23 13.45
CA PHE A 41 -0.03 12.62 13.51
C PHE A 41 -0.65 12.45 14.91
N HIS A 42 0.02 11.76 15.85
CA HIS A 42 -0.52 11.53 17.20
C HIS A 42 -0.65 12.78 18.06
N SER A 43 0.13 13.82 17.82
CA SER A 43 0.11 15.03 18.65
C SER A 43 -1.11 15.93 18.42
N LYS A 44 -1.85 15.75 17.32
CA LYS A 44 -3.01 16.58 16.96
C LYS A 44 -4.35 15.84 16.92
N PHE A 45 -4.33 14.52 16.85
CA PHE A 45 -5.52 13.67 16.82
C PHE A 45 -5.46 12.73 18.02
N GLN A 46 -6.24 13.06 19.04
CA GLN A 46 -6.31 12.42 20.34
C GLN A 46 -6.20 10.89 20.35
N ALA A 47 -5.62 10.40 21.44
CA ALA A 47 -5.55 9.06 21.96
C ALA A 47 -6.69 8.10 21.56
N GLY A 48 -6.69 7.67 20.31
CA GLY A 48 -7.38 6.51 19.83
C GLY A 48 -6.39 5.40 19.51
N PRO A 49 -6.82 4.15 19.37
CA PRO A 49 -5.95 3.08 18.94
C PRO A 49 -5.23 3.49 17.65
N GLN A 50 -3.94 3.17 17.56
CA GLN A 50 -3.14 3.50 16.37
C GLN A 50 -3.85 2.96 15.13
N VAL A 51 -4.38 3.86 14.29
CA VAL A 51 -5.11 3.46 13.10
C VAL A 51 -4.09 3.23 11.99
N TYR A 52 -3.62 1.99 11.86
CA TYR A 52 -2.90 1.56 10.67
C TYR A 52 -3.91 1.36 9.54
N LYS A 53 -3.63 1.92 8.37
CA LYS A 53 -4.51 1.85 7.19
C LYS A 53 -3.74 1.40 5.96
N GLY A 54 -3.19 0.20 6.03
CA GLY A 54 -2.55 -0.47 4.91
C GLY A 54 -1.48 0.35 4.20
N PHE A 55 -1.57 0.45 2.90
CA PHE A 55 -0.63 1.25 2.09
C PHE A 55 -0.85 2.76 2.21
N PHE A 56 -1.83 3.20 3.00
CA PHE A 56 -2.18 4.61 3.09
C PHE A 56 -1.56 5.31 4.31
N ILE A 57 -1.59 4.69 5.50
CA ILE A 57 -1.05 5.27 6.74
C ILE A 57 -0.39 4.19 7.60
N GLY A 58 0.77 4.52 8.16
CA GLY A 58 1.46 3.68 9.15
C GLY A 58 2.72 3.00 8.61
N PRO A 59 3.31 2.08 9.38
CA PRO A 59 4.54 1.39 9.00
C PRO A 59 4.42 0.63 7.68
N THR A 60 3.29 -0.03 7.44
CA THR A 60 3.02 -0.77 6.19
C THR A 60 3.06 0.14 4.97
N SER A 61 2.59 1.40 5.09
CA SER A 61 2.63 2.36 3.97
C SER A 61 4.06 2.80 3.65
N ILE A 62 4.90 3.03 4.66
CA ILE A 62 6.32 3.36 4.46
C ILE A 62 7.06 2.15 3.89
N ALA A 63 6.84 0.96 4.44
CA ALA A 63 7.41 -0.27 3.90
C ALA A 63 7.06 -0.47 2.43
N TYR A 64 5.80 -0.22 2.05
CA TYR A 64 5.34 -0.30 0.66
C TYR A 64 6.06 0.71 -0.25
N ALA A 65 6.20 1.96 0.19
CA ALA A 65 6.90 2.98 -0.60
C ALA A 65 8.37 2.60 -0.83
N LEU A 66 9.07 2.13 0.20
CA LEU A 66 10.46 1.69 0.13
C LEU A 66 10.62 0.44 -0.75
N TYR A 67 9.72 -0.54 -0.62
CA TYR A 67 9.68 -1.72 -1.50
C TYR A 67 9.46 -1.32 -2.95
N SER A 68 8.50 -0.45 -3.22
CA SER A 68 8.20 0.01 -4.58
C SER A 68 9.38 0.74 -5.22
N LEU A 69 10.09 1.56 -4.45
CA LEU A 69 11.31 2.21 -4.90
C LEU A 69 12.44 1.21 -5.15
N SER A 70 12.58 0.17 -4.32
CA SER A 70 13.62 -0.87 -4.51
C SER A 70 13.45 -1.64 -5.82
N LEU A 71 12.23 -1.68 -6.38
CA LEU A 71 11.92 -2.30 -7.67
C LEU A 71 12.09 -1.35 -8.86
N SER A 72 12.51 -0.11 -8.63
CA SER A 72 12.69 0.87 -9.70
C SER A 72 13.71 0.38 -10.72
N PRO A 73 13.45 0.52 -12.04
CA PRO A 73 14.44 0.21 -13.06
C PRO A 73 15.58 1.23 -13.14
N THR A 74 15.52 2.30 -12.36
CA THR A 74 16.50 3.37 -12.37
C THR A 74 17.72 2.94 -11.53
N PRO A 75 18.92 2.80 -12.11
CA PRO A 75 20.10 2.27 -11.41
C PRO A 75 20.43 3.00 -10.11
N TYR A 76 20.33 4.33 -10.12
CA TYR A 76 20.57 5.13 -8.92
C TYR A 76 19.62 4.76 -7.76
N ILE A 77 18.35 4.48 -8.05
CA ILE A 77 17.37 4.12 -7.00
C ILE A 77 17.61 2.70 -6.51
N GLN A 78 18.00 1.78 -7.40
CA GLN A 78 18.30 0.39 -7.02
C GLN A 78 19.47 0.29 -6.03
N THR A 79 20.47 1.17 -6.15
CA THR A 79 21.66 1.20 -5.31
C THR A 79 21.56 2.23 -4.18
N LEU A 80 20.40 2.86 -4.00
CA LEU A 80 20.24 3.88 -2.97
C LEU A 80 20.24 3.25 -1.58
N GLU A 81 21.16 3.71 -0.76
CA GLU A 81 21.26 3.37 0.66
C GLU A 81 20.96 4.59 1.52
N ILE A 82 20.28 4.38 2.65
CA ILE A 82 20.06 5.39 3.67
C ILE A 82 20.72 4.89 4.96
N GLY A 83 21.77 5.59 5.40
CA GLY A 83 22.65 5.06 6.42
C GLY A 83 23.40 3.84 5.90
N ASP A 84 23.21 2.71 6.55
CA ASP A 84 23.85 1.43 6.25
C ASP A 84 22.92 0.39 5.61
N LYS A 85 21.72 0.80 5.17
CA LYS A 85 20.68 -0.10 4.68
C LYS A 85 20.14 0.29 3.31
N SER A 86 19.93 -0.72 2.49
CA SER A 86 19.18 -0.61 1.23
C SER A 86 17.70 -0.31 1.47
N LEU A 87 17.01 0.15 0.44
CA LEU A 87 15.56 0.41 0.51
C LEU A 87 14.76 -0.85 0.88
N LEU A 88 15.19 -2.02 0.41
CA LEU A 88 14.54 -3.29 0.73
C LEU A 88 14.74 -3.68 2.21
N GLU A 89 15.93 -3.45 2.77
CA GLU A 89 16.19 -3.70 4.19
C GLU A 89 15.39 -2.76 5.08
N TRP A 90 15.27 -1.50 4.71
CA TRP A 90 14.36 -0.57 5.38
C TRP A 90 12.90 -1.01 5.28
N SER A 91 12.44 -1.46 4.12
CA SER A 91 11.09 -2.03 3.96
C SER A 91 10.85 -3.18 4.94
N ARG A 92 11.81 -4.09 5.07
CA ARG A 92 11.75 -5.21 6.05
C ARG A 92 11.69 -4.72 7.49
N ALA A 93 12.48 -3.71 7.83
CA ALA A 93 12.48 -3.12 9.17
C ALA A 93 11.11 -2.53 9.54
N TYR A 94 10.45 -1.83 8.62
CA TYR A 94 9.10 -1.32 8.87
C TYR A 94 8.05 -2.43 8.93
N LEU A 95 8.17 -3.48 8.10
CA LEU A 95 7.27 -4.63 8.15
C LEU A 95 7.38 -5.42 9.44
N SER A 96 8.54 -5.43 10.10
CA SER A 96 8.69 -6.09 11.40
C SER A 96 7.87 -5.43 12.52
N LEU A 97 7.41 -4.20 12.32
CA LEU A 97 6.51 -3.49 13.23
C LEU A 97 5.03 -3.77 12.95
N GLY A 98 4.71 -4.38 11.81
CA GLY A 98 3.35 -4.66 11.41
C GLY A 98 2.68 -5.61 12.40
N GLN A 99 1.42 -5.37 12.67
CA GLN A 99 0.63 -6.28 13.49
C GLN A 99 0.21 -7.46 12.62
N ASP A 100 0.58 -8.66 13.03
CA ASP A 100 -0.01 -9.89 12.52
C ASP A 100 -1.43 -9.97 13.08
N THR A 101 -2.33 -9.18 12.49
CA THR A 101 -3.74 -9.16 12.88
C THR A 101 -4.35 -10.52 12.51
N VAL A 102 -4.82 -11.21 13.52
CA VAL A 102 -5.24 -12.62 13.47
C VAL A 102 -6.48 -12.84 12.61
N ALA A 103 -7.24 -11.80 12.28
CA ALA A 103 -8.44 -11.91 11.46
C ALA A 103 -8.57 -10.75 10.47
N PRO A 104 -9.03 -11.02 9.23
CA PRO A 104 -9.35 -9.97 8.28
C PRO A 104 -10.60 -9.23 8.75
N LEU A 105 -10.43 -8.03 9.30
CA LEU A 105 -11.54 -7.11 9.52
C LEU A 105 -11.93 -6.52 8.16
N LEU A 106 -12.69 -7.29 7.36
CA LEU A 106 -13.16 -6.82 6.05
C LEU A 106 -14.31 -5.79 6.17
N ALA A 107 -14.82 -5.54 7.36
CA ALA A 107 -15.77 -4.46 7.61
C ALA A 107 -15.25 -3.08 7.14
N ASP A 108 -13.93 -2.88 7.13
CA ASP A 108 -13.29 -1.67 6.61
C ASP A 108 -13.03 -1.71 5.09
N GLY A 109 -13.52 -2.74 4.40
CA GLY A 109 -13.34 -2.94 2.97
C GLY A 109 -12.17 -3.86 2.60
N CYS A 110 -11.98 -4.05 1.29
CA CYS A 110 -10.99 -4.96 0.70
C CYS A 110 -9.92 -4.23 -0.14
N GLY A 111 -9.85 -2.92 -0.04
CA GLY A 111 -8.89 -2.09 -0.78
C GLY A 111 -7.56 -1.89 -0.05
N ILE A 112 -6.72 -1.02 -0.60
CA ILE A 112 -5.36 -0.77 -0.11
C ILE A 112 -5.30 -0.13 1.28
N ALA A 113 -6.41 0.42 1.79
CA ALA A 113 -6.50 0.95 3.14
C ALA A 113 -6.77 -0.14 4.20
N ASN A 114 -7.04 -1.38 3.79
CA ASN A 114 -7.17 -2.51 4.71
C ASN A 114 -5.78 -2.96 5.17
N GLU A 115 -5.51 -2.86 6.48
CA GLU A 115 -4.17 -3.18 7.04
C GLU A 115 -3.84 -4.66 6.87
N TYR A 116 -4.77 -5.56 7.17
CA TYR A 116 -4.54 -6.99 7.05
C TYR A 116 -4.14 -7.41 5.63
N LEU A 117 -4.90 -6.96 4.63
CA LEU A 117 -4.63 -7.29 3.22
C LEU A 117 -3.32 -6.68 2.75
N SER A 118 -3.09 -5.40 3.04
CA SER A 118 -1.89 -4.68 2.63
C SER A 118 -0.63 -5.24 3.28
N PHE A 119 -0.67 -5.51 4.58
CA PHE A 119 0.44 -6.10 5.32
C PHE A 119 0.79 -7.49 4.76
N ASN A 120 -0.19 -8.40 4.62
CA ASN A 120 0.06 -9.74 4.08
C ASN A 120 0.51 -9.69 2.62
N THR A 121 -0.03 -8.78 1.80
CA THR A 121 0.46 -8.55 0.44
C THR A 121 1.93 -8.20 0.43
N LEU A 122 2.34 -7.27 1.27
CA LEU A 122 3.73 -6.82 1.30
C LEU A 122 4.67 -7.87 1.90
N GLN A 123 4.23 -8.61 2.93
CA GLN A 123 4.95 -9.77 3.45
C GLN A 123 5.19 -10.82 2.34
N ALA A 124 4.15 -11.14 1.57
CA ALA A 124 4.28 -12.06 0.45
C ALA A 124 5.30 -11.56 -0.59
N CYS A 125 5.27 -10.26 -0.92
CA CYS A 125 6.15 -9.68 -1.92
C CYS A 125 7.60 -9.56 -1.45
N VAL A 126 7.83 -9.05 -0.24
CA VAL A 126 9.18 -8.75 0.30
C VAL A 126 9.93 -10.01 0.69
N TYR A 127 9.24 -10.99 1.24
CA TYR A 127 9.83 -12.25 1.70
C TYR A 127 9.56 -13.44 0.77
N GLN A 128 8.80 -13.23 -0.31
CA GLN A 128 8.40 -14.25 -1.27
C GLN A 128 7.72 -15.47 -0.60
N THR A 129 6.84 -15.21 0.35
CA THR A 129 6.19 -16.25 1.17
C THR A 129 4.79 -16.56 0.68
N LYS A 130 4.54 -17.83 0.30
CA LYS A 130 3.22 -18.30 -0.17
C LYS A 130 2.15 -18.22 0.92
N VAL A 131 2.52 -18.38 2.19
CA VAL A 131 1.57 -18.33 3.32
C VAL A 131 0.86 -16.98 3.39
N HIS A 132 1.58 -15.87 3.27
CA HIS A 132 0.98 -14.54 3.30
C HIS A 132 0.17 -14.26 2.03
N ALA A 133 0.62 -14.73 0.86
CA ALA A 133 -0.18 -14.66 -0.36
C ALA A 133 -1.50 -15.40 -0.22
N GLN A 134 -1.49 -16.62 0.35
CA GLN A 134 -2.69 -17.42 0.58
C GLN A 134 -3.69 -16.71 1.51
N ARG A 135 -3.22 -16.07 2.58
CA ARG A 135 -4.08 -15.26 3.47
C ARG A 135 -4.83 -14.15 2.72
N VAL A 136 -4.17 -13.50 1.76
CA VAL A 136 -4.82 -12.48 0.91
C VAL A 136 -5.84 -13.12 -0.02
N LEU A 137 -5.48 -14.22 -0.68
CA LEU A 137 -6.39 -14.95 -1.58
C LEU A 137 -7.64 -15.42 -0.84
N ASP A 138 -7.49 -16.03 0.32
CA ASP A 138 -8.61 -16.56 1.12
C ASP A 138 -9.53 -15.43 1.58
N ALA A 139 -8.96 -14.31 2.02
CA ALA A 139 -9.75 -13.15 2.43
C ALA A 139 -10.52 -12.52 1.26
N LEU A 140 -9.92 -12.46 0.06
CA LEU A 140 -10.58 -11.90 -1.12
C LEU A 140 -11.62 -12.83 -1.76
N LYS A 141 -11.50 -14.16 -1.60
CA LYS A 141 -12.54 -15.12 -1.99
C LYS A 141 -13.81 -15.01 -1.17
N GLY A 142 -13.71 -14.63 0.10
CA GLY A 142 -14.85 -14.52 1.02
C GLY A 142 -15.59 -13.17 1.00
N LEU A 143 -15.32 -12.27 0.05
CA LEU A 143 -15.81 -10.89 0.06
C LEU A 143 -17.33 -10.73 -0.07
N ASN A 144 -18.02 -11.62 -0.79
CA ASN A 144 -19.41 -11.41 -1.18
C ASN A 144 -20.39 -11.34 -0.01
N GLU A 145 -20.02 -11.85 1.16
CA GLU A 145 -20.83 -11.82 2.37
C GLU A 145 -20.57 -10.59 3.26
N THR A 146 -19.40 -9.96 3.11
CA THR A 146 -18.89 -8.97 4.08
C THR A 146 -18.67 -7.58 3.53
N VAL A 147 -18.41 -7.44 2.23
CA VAL A 147 -18.13 -6.15 1.58
C VAL A 147 -19.21 -5.84 0.55
N PRO A 148 -19.89 -4.69 0.64
CA PRO A 148 -20.89 -4.29 -0.33
C PRO A 148 -20.35 -4.35 -1.76
N LYS A 149 -21.14 -4.84 -2.73
CA LYS A 149 -20.74 -4.91 -4.14
C LYS A 149 -20.40 -3.54 -4.72
N SER A 150 -21.04 -2.48 -4.23
CA SER A 150 -20.76 -1.09 -4.61
C SER A 150 -19.39 -0.57 -4.22
N TYR A 151 -18.65 -1.29 -3.35
CA TYR A 151 -17.28 -0.91 -2.98
C TYR A 151 -16.30 -1.34 -4.09
N CYS A 152 -16.29 -0.57 -5.19
CA CYS A 152 -15.44 -0.84 -6.36
C CYS A 152 -14.17 0.01 -6.42
N GLU A 153 -14.02 1.01 -5.53
CA GLU A 153 -12.93 1.97 -5.55
C GLU A 153 -11.61 1.40 -5.00
N TYR A 154 -10.53 2.21 -5.06
CA TYR A 154 -9.16 1.76 -4.80
C TYR A 154 -8.82 1.64 -3.31
N LEU A 155 -9.30 2.60 -2.47
CA LEU A 155 -8.91 2.66 -1.05
C LEU A 155 -9.56 1.56 -0.22
N LYS A 156 -10.87 1.37 -0.38
CA LYS A 156 -11.66 0.40 0.42
C LYS A 156 -12.28 -0.70 -0.42
N GLY A 157 -12.29 -0.55 -1.74
CA GLY A 157 -13.03 -1.39 -2.65
C GLY A 157 -12.17 -2.42 -3.39
N ARG A 158 -12.85 -3.16 -4.26
CA ARG A 158 -12.31 -4.29 -5.04
C ARG A 158 -11.15 -3.90 -5.96
N ALA A 159 -11.12 -2.67 -6.47
CA ALA A 159 -10.00 -2.21 -7.31
C ALA A 159 -8.67 -2.21 -6.53
N GLY A 160 -8.70 -1.90 -5.23
CA GLY A 160 -7.52 -2.04 -4.37
C GLY A 160 -7.11 -3.49 -4.15
N GLY A 161 -8.09 -4.41 -4.02
CA GLY A 161 -7.85 -5.85 -3.96
C GLY A 161 -7.17 -6.37 -5.23
N LEU A 162 -7.66 -5.97 -6.41
CA LEU A 162 -7.04 -6.28 -7.70
C LEU A 162 -5.59 -5.79 -7.79
N TYR A 163 -5.34 -4.59 -7.28
CA TYR A 163 -3.99 -4.04 -7.24
C TYR A 163 -3.04 -4.90 -6.38
N MET A 164 -3.48 -5.31 -5.18
CA MET A 164 -2.70 -6.16 -4.28
C MET A 164 -2.42 -7.54 -4.90
N LEU A 165 -3.40 -8.15 -5.55
CA LEU A 165 -3.22 -9.41 -6.29
C LEU A 165 -2.20 -9.27 -7.43
N ARG A 166 -2.19 -8.14 -8.13
CA ARG A 166 -1.18 -7.86 -9.17
C ARG A 166 0.23 -7.78 -8.59
N LEU A 167 0.40 -7.19 -7.40
CA LEU A 167 1.70 -7.16 -6.72
C LEU A 167 2.17 -8.58 -6.36
N ILE A 168 1.29 -9.39 -5.77
CA ILE A 168 1.60 -10.78 -5.40
C ILE A 168 1.93 -11.61 -6.65
N LYS A 169 1.14 -11.52 -7.71
CA LYS A 169 1.36 -12.22 -8.98
C LYS A 169 2.75 -11.94 -9.56
N ARG A 170 3.18 -10.67 -9.48
CA ARG A 170 4.52 -10.28 -9.94
C ARG A 170 5.64 -10.86 -9.08
N ALA A 171 5.43 -10.92 -7.77
CA ALA A 171 6.44 -11.41 -6.82
C ALA A 171 6.48 -12.94 -6.73
N LEU A 172 5.35 -13.62 -6.94
CA LEU A 172 5.16 -15.06 -6.82
C LEU A 172 4.49 -15.63 -8.08
N PRO A 173 5.22 -15.77 -9.21
CA PRO A 173 4.66 -16.25 -10.47
C PRO A 173 4.02 -17.65 -10.39
N ASP A 174 4.50 -18.49 -9.48
CA ASP A 174 3.97 -19.84 -9.26
C ASP A 174 2.50 -19.86 -8.83
N LEU A 175 1.99 -18.77 -8.25
CA LEU A 175 0.59 -18.64 -7.83
C LEU A 175 -0.30 -17.99 -8.89
N THR A 176 0.20 -17.78 -10.11
CA THR A 176 -0.52 -17.06 -11.17
C THR A 176 -1.92 -17.61 -11.41
N ASN A 177 -2.08 -18.93 -11.53
CA ASN A 177 -3.37 -19.55 -11.82
C ASN A 177 -4.40 -19.33 -10.71
N GLU A 178 -3.99 -19.46 -9.44
CA GLU A 178 -4.87 -19.23 -8.28
C GLU A 178 -5.27 -17.78 -8.17
N ILE A 179 -4.31 -16.87 -8.43
CA ILE A 179 -4.55 -15.42 -8.41
C ILE A 179 -5.49 -15.01 -9.53
N ASP A 180 -5.35 -15.58 -10.75
CA ASP A 180 -6.19 -15.23 -11.90
C ASP A 180 -7.65 -15.62 -11.69
N ILE A 181 -7.92 -16.70 -10.96
CA ILE A 181 -9.28 -17.07 -10.56
C ILE A 181 -9.89 -15.96 -9.70
N VAL A 182 -9.18 -15.53 -8.63
CA VAL A 182 -9.69 -14.47 -7.73
C VAL A 182 -9.81 -13.12 -8.45
N ILE A 183 -8.88 -12.80 -9.35
CA ILE A 183 -8.97 -11.58 -10.18
C ILE A 183 -10.23 -11.62 -11.02
N LYS A 184 -10.54 -12.76 -11.68
CA LYS A 184 -11.73 -12.90 -12.50
C LYS A 184 -13.01 -12.69 -11.68
N ASP A 185 -13.10 -13.33 -10.51
CA ASP A 185 -14.25 -13.18 -9.61
C ASP A 185 -14.46 -11.72 -9.19
N LEU A 186 -13.37 -11.02 -8.82
CA LEU A 186 -13.45 -9.60 -8.45
C LEU A 186 -13.87 -8.69 -9.61
N ILE A 187 -13.42 -8.99 -10.84
CA ILE A 187 -13.82 -8.25 -12.04
C ILE A 187 -15.30 -8.48 -12.35
N GLU A 188 -15.77 -9.73 -12.25
CA GLU A 188 -17.18 -10.07 -12.42
C GLU A 188 -18.10 -9.38 -11.40
N ASP A 189 -17.60 -9.12 -10.19
CA ASP A 189 -18.33 -8.34 -9.18
C ASP A 189 -18.33 -6.82 -9.48
N ILE A 190 -17.27 -6.28 -10.11
CA ILE A 190 -17.14 -4.85 -10.40
C ILE A 190 -17.97 -4.45 -11.63
N LEU A 191 -17.97 -5.27 -12.68
CA LEU A 191 -18.56 -4.91 -13.98
C LEU A 191 -20.05 -4.60 -13.94
N PRO A 192 -20.90 -5.34 -13.20
CA PRO A 192 -22.34 -5.06 -13.12
C PRO A 192 -22.70 -3.75 -12.43
N GLU A 193 -21.77 -3.22 -11.62
CA GLU A 193 -21.99 -1.96 -10.87
C GLU A 193 -21.76 -0.70 -11.73
N GLN A 194 -21.44 -0.86 -13.00
CA GLN A 194 -21.32 0.24 -13.96
C GLN A 194 -22.69 0.64 -14.57
N PRO A 195 -22.91 1.91 -14.88
CA PRO A 195 -22.05 3.07 -14.61
C PRO A 195 -22.04 3.46 -13.13
N TRP A 196 -20.89 3.75 -12.60
CA TRP A 196 -20.75 4.14 -11.20
C TRP A 196 -21.45 5.48 -10.94
N LYS A 197 -22.09 5.55 -9.78
CA LYS A 197 -22.76 6.79 -9.32
C LYS A 197 -21.97 7.39 -8.18
N TRP A 198 -21.60 8.65 -8.32
CA TRP A 198 -21.10 9.47 -7.23
C TRP A 198 -22.06 10.66 -7.05
N ASP A 199 -22.50 10.93 -5.83
CA ASP A 199 -23.49 12.00 -5.50
C ASP A 199 -24.74 11.97 -6.38
N GLY A 200 -25.22 10.78 -6.73
CA GLY A 200 -26.38 10.61 -7.59
C GLY A 200 -26.15 10.89 -9.09
N ARG A 201 -24.92 11.25 -9.48
CA ARG A 201 -24.52 11.43 -10.89
C ARG A 201 -23.95 10.15 -11.44
N GLN A 202 -24.28 9.84 -12.69
CA GLN A 202 -23.68 8.73 -13.42
C GLN A 202 -22.37 9.22 -14.09
N TYR A 203 -21.30 8.45 -13.92
CA TYR A 203 -20.04 8.65 -14.63
C TYR A 203 -19.85 7.45 -15.56
N LEU A 204 -19.63 7.74 -16.83
CA LEU A 204 -19.35 6.75 -17.88
C LEU A 204 -17.87 6.41 -17.89
#